data_86ba16d45822615667b66e1445e21eb5
#
_entry.id   86ba16d45822615667b66e1445e21eb5
#
_cell.length_a   1.000
_cell.length_b   1.000
_cell.length_c   1.000
_cell.angle_alpha   90.00
_cell.angle_beta   90.00
_cell.angle_gamma   90.00
#
_symmetry.space_group_name_H-M   'P 1'
#
loop_
_entity.id
_entity.type
_entity.pdbx_description
1 polymer ?
#
loop_
_entity_poly.entity_id
_entity_poly.type
_entity_poly.pdbx_seq_one_letter_code
_entity_poly.pdbx_strand_id
1 'polypeptide(L)'
;MFLKLLNKLGRKKLLLDRGSTHTEFDKAKPWLNRYYVLFRHRPKWFPFNILIHEMLDDDHGEGVHNHLCPYITIILRGGYWETTKTGKFWRPPGYVGFRSANNFHRVDLKPETKPLTIFIPGPFGLRKGQRSEYGKKI
;
A
#
# COMPACT_ATOMS: atom_id res chain seq x y z
N MET A 1 3.79 -6.45 19.66
CA MET A 1 3.56 -7.86 20.07
C MET A 1 2.81 -8.65 19.01
N PHE A 2 1.68 -8.15 18.53
CA PHE A 2 0.90 -8.83 17.49
C PHE A 2 1.70 -9.02 16.19
N LEU A 3 2.43 -8.00 15.75
CA LEU A 3 3.25 -8.08 14.54
C LEU A 3 4.37 -9.10 14.67
N LYS A 4 4.98 -9.22 15.85
CA LYS A 4 5.99 -10.24 16.09
C LYS A 4 5.42 -11.65 15.98
N LEU A 5 4.19 -11.83 16.45
CA LEU A 5 3.50 -13.11 16.32
C LEU A 5 3.23 -13.44 14.85
N LEU A 6 2.72 -12.47 14.08
CA LEU A 6 2.48 -12.66 12.66
C LEU A 6 3.76 -13.02 11.91
N ASN A 7 4.87 -12.36 12.25
CA ASN A 7 6.16 -12.68 11.65
C ASN A 7 6.59 -14.10 11.99
N LYS A 8 6.43 -14.50 13.26
CA LYS A 8 6.77 -15.84 13.73
C LYS A 8 5.95 -16.92 13.00
N LEU A 9 4.71 -16.60 12.64
CA LEU A 9 3.83 -17.50 11.93
C LEU A 9 4.04 -17.48 10.41
N GLY A 10 5.08 -16.80 9.91
CA GLY A 10 5.37 -16.73 8.50
C GLY A 10 4.41 -15.84 7.72
N ARG A 11 3.77 -14.89 8.39
CA ARG A 11 2.76 -14.02 7.77
C ARG A 11 3.26 -12.63 7.44
N LYS A 12 4.56 -12.41 7.47
CA LYS A 12 5.20 -11.15 7.09
C LYS A 12 5.85 -11.28 5.73
N LYS A 13 5.71 -10.26 4.91
CA LYS A 13 6.42 -10.16 3.62
C LYS A 13 6.97 -8.75 3.47
N LEU A 14 8.26 -8.64 3.17
CA LEU A 14 8.88 -7.38 2.81
C LEU A 14 8.67 -7.12 1.34
N LEU A 15 8.10 -5.96 1.00
CA LEU A 15 7.93 -5.52 -0.37
C LEU A 15 9.00 -4.49 -0.70
N LEU A 16 9.57 -4.60 -1.89
CA LEU A 16 10.61 -3.71 -2.37
C LEU A 16 10.06 -2.75 -3.40
N ASP A 17 10.51 -1.51 -3.31
CA ASP A 17 10.26 -0.51 -4.34
C ASP A 17 11.29 -0.72 -5.45
N ARG A 18 10.84 -1.04 -6.63
CA ARG A 18 11.70 -1.31 -7.78
C ARG A 18 11.92 -0.11 -8.68
N GLY A 19 11.39 1.05 -8.29
CA GLY A 19 11.44 2.22 -9.13
C GLY A 19 10.47 2.17 -10.30
N SER A 20 10.44 3.24 -11.07
CA SER A 20 9.56 3.36 -12.23
C SER A 20 10.07 2.59 -13.45
N THR A 21 11.33 2.19 -13.46
CA THR A 21 11.92 1.41 -14.56
C THR A 21 12.34 0.05 -14.02
N HIS A 22 11.95 -0.99 -14.70
CA HIS A 22 12.25 -2.36 -14.29
C HIS A 22 13.73 -2.75 -14.47
N THR A 23 14.56 -1.81 -14.87
CA THR A 23 15.97 -2.08 -15.16
C THR A 23 16.88 -1.96 -13.95
N GLU A 24 16.35 -1.58 -12.80
CA GLU A 24 17.18 -1.32 -11.63
C GLU A 24 16.86 -2.23 -10.45
N PHE A 25 16.78 -3.54 -10.71
CA PHE A 25 16.55 -4.51 -9.64
C PHE A 25 17.58 -4.40 -8.52
N ASP A 26 18.81 -4.10 -8.88
CA ASP A 26 19.90 -4.03 -7.91
C ASP A 26 19.79 -2.83 -6.96
N LYS A 27 18.93 -1.88 -7.29
CA LYS A 27 18.68 -0.68 -6.49
C LYS A 27 17.35 -0.71 -5.75
N ALA A 28 16.67 -1.85 -5.75
CA ALA A 28 15.40 -1.98 -5.06
C ALA A 28 15.58 -1.73 -3.57
N LYS A 29 14.72 -0.89 -3.00
CA LYS A 29 14.77 -0.51 -1.59
C LYS A 29 13.58 -1.09 -0.84
N PRO A 30 13.74 -1.41 0.45
CA PRO A 30 12.60 -1.77 1.28
C PRO A 30 11.54 -0.67 1.24
N TRP A 31 10.34 -1.05 0.93
CA TRP A 31 9.23 -0.12 0.76
C TRP A 31 8.19 -0.26 1.86
N LEU A 32 7.72 -1.48 2.11
CA LEU A 32 6.81 -1.74 3.21
C LEU A 32 6.87 -3.19 3.68
N ASN A 33 6.56 -3.38 4.93
CA ASN A 33 6.33 -4.71 5.50
C ASN A 33 4.83 -4.98 5.48
N ARG A 34 4.44 -6.07 4.85
CA ARG A 34 3.05 -6.51 4.81
C ARG A 34 2.86 -7.68 5.76
N TYR A 35 1.85 -7.57 6.61
CA TYR A 35 1.47 -8.64 7.51
C TYR A 35 0.09 -9.14 7.12
N TYR A 36 -0.03 -10.43 6.90
CA TYR A 36 -1.28 -11.07 6.50
C TYR A 36 -2.06 -11.47 7.75
N VAL A 37 -3.17 -10.78 8.02
CA VAL A 37 -4.00 -11.08 9.18
C VAL A 37 -4.99 -12.19 8.85
N LEU A 38 -5.65 -12.10 7.71
CA LEU A 38 -6.67 -13.05 7.32
C LEU A 38 -6.12 -14.12 6.36
N PHE A 39 -5.81 -13.74 5.11
CA PHE A 39 -5.31 -14.70 4.12
C PHE A 39 -3.89 -14.33 3.70
N ARG A 40 -2.99 -15.33 3.67
CA ARG A 40 -1.71 -15.16 3.01
C ARG A 40 -1.87 -15.23 1.48
N HIS A 41 -2.79 -16.08 1.02
CA HIS A 41 -3.14 -16.22 -0.38
C HIS A 41 -4.66 -16.16 -0.50
N ARG A 42 -5.19 -14.96 -0.67
CA ARG A 42 -6.63 -14.77 -0.74
C ARG A 42 -7.24 -15.50 -1.94
N PRO A 43 -8.25 -16.34 -1.75
CA PRO A 43 -9.00 -16.93 -2.88
C PRO A 43 -9.63 -15.83 -3.72
N LYS A 44 -9.64 -16.00 -5.04
CA LYS A 44 -10.20 -14.99 -5.95
C LYS A 44 -11.68 -14.72 -5.70
N TRP A 45 -12.41 -15.71 -5.20
CA TRP A 45 -13.83 -15.58 -4.91
C TRP A 45 -14.12 -14.89 -3.58
N PHE A 46 -13.13 -14.74 -2.70
CA PHE A 46 -13.34 -14.10 -1.41
C PHE A 46 -13.26 -12.58 -1.56
N PRO A 47 -14.27 -11.82 -1.03
CA PRO A 47 -14.43 -10.40 -1.39
C PRO A 47 -13.46 -9.42 -0.73
N PHE A 48 -12.67 -9.83 0.26
CA PHE A 48 -11.74 -8.93 0.92
C PHE A 48 -10.58 -9.67 1.59
N ASN A 49 -9.61 -8.91 2.06
CA ASN A 49 -8.57 -9.41 2.94
C ASN A 49 -8.32 -8.38 4.05
N ILE A 50 -7.57 -8.76 5.06
CA ILE A 50 -7.14 -7.86 6.11
C ILE A 50 -5.63 -7.94 6.21
N LEU A 51 -4.97 -6.81 5.97
CA LEU A 51 -3.52 -6.69 5.99
C LEU A 51 -3.13 -5.58 6.94
N ILE A 52 -1.93 -5.68 7.49
CA ILE A 52 -1.30 -4.57 8.20
C ILE A 52 -0.07 -4.19 7.41
N HIS A 53 0.09 -2.90 7.12
CA HIS A 53 1.24 -2.35 6.43
C HIS A 53 2.04 -1.47 7.38
N GLU A 54 3.33 -1.76 7.49
CA GLU A 54 4.28 -0.84 8.08
C GLU A 54 5.06 -0.22 6.92
N MET A 55 4.85 1.07 6.70
CA MET A 55 5.47 1.77 5.58
C MET A 55 6.89 2.16 5.93
N LEU A 56 7.82 1.87 5.04
CA LEU A 56 9.25 2.10 5.25
C LEU A 56 9.78 3.23 4.39
N ASP A 57 9.13 3.51 3.26
CA ASP A 57 9.56 4.54 2.31
C ASP A 57 8.37 5.07 1.53
N ASP A 58 8.58 6.19 0.85
CA ASP A 58 7.59 6.84 0.00
C ASP A 58 7.27 6.01 -1.25
N ASP A 59 6.22 6.39 -1.96
CA ASP A 59 5.82 5.78 -3.23
C ASP A 59 6.67 6.30 -4.39
N HIS A 60 7.99 6.45 -4.22
CA HIS A 60 8.86 7.09 -5.20
C HIS A 60 8.82 6.46 -6.58
N GLY A 61 8.86 5.14 -6.62
CA GLY A 61 9.00 4.43 -7.88
C GLY A 61 7.71 4.37 -8.69
N GLU A 62 6.59 4.54 -8.05
CA GLU A 62 5.29 4.43 -8.70
C GLU A 62 4.71 5.78 -9.09
N GLY A 63 5.07 6.85 -8.36
CA GLY A 63 4.39 8.12 -8.51
C GLY A 63 2.94 8.00 -8.09
N VAL A 64 2.07 8.74 -8.75
CA VAL A 64 0.62 8.63 -8.52
C VAL A 64 0.11 7.38 -9.23
N HIS A 65 -0.52 6.48 -8.49
CA HIS A 65 -0.92 5.17 -8.99
C HIS A 65 -2.29 4.76 -8.46
N ASN A 66 -2.89 3.75 -9.09
CA ASN A 66 -4.11 3.10 -8.60
C ASN A 66 -3.80 1.68 -8.13
N HIS A 67 -4.79 1.01 -7.59
CA HIS A 67 -4.63 -0.35 -7.04
C HIS A 67 -5.48 -1.37 -7.79
N LEU A 68 -5.16 -2.65 -7.60
CA LEU A 68 -5.91 -3.76 -8.20
C LEU A 68 -7.35 -3.85 -7.69
N CYS A 69 -7.58 -3.36 -6.47
CA CYS A 69 -8.85 -3.48 -5.79
C CYS A 69 -9.23 -2.15 -5.16
N PRO A 70 -10.52 -1.89 -4.95
CA PRO A 70 -10.89 -0.85 -4.00
C PRO A 70 -10.39 -1.26 -2.63
N TYR A 71 -10.21 -0.31 -1.73
CA TYR A 71 -9.68 -0.62 -0.41
C TYR A 71 -10.14 0.38 0.64
N ILE A 72 -10.07 -0.06 1.89
CA ILE A 72 -10.20 0.78 3.06
C ILE A 72 -8.84 0.81 3.73
N THR A 73 -8.40 1.98 4.16
CA THR A 73 -7.19 2.13 4.96
C THR A 73 -7.54 2.79 6.28
N ILE A 74 -6.93 2.30 7.35
CA ILE A 74 -7.08 2.88 8.69
C ILE A 74 -5.69 3.12 9.22
N ILE A 75 -5.35 4.37 9.52
CA ILE A 75 -4.03 4.72 10.02
C ILE A 75 -4.00 4.54 11.52
N LEU A 76 -3.13 3.65 12.00
CA LEU A 76 -2.99 3.35 13.42
C LEU A 76 -1.92 4.21 14.07
N ARG A 77 -0.85 4.53 13.34
CA ARG A 77 0.32 5.22 13.89
C ARG A 77 1.04 5.99 12.79
N GLY A 78 1.63 7.12 13.12
CA GLY A 78 2.53 7.90 12.27
C GLY A 78 1.85 8.90 11.37
N GLY A 79 0.91 8.45 10.55
CA GLY A 79 0.32 9.31 9.53
C GLY A 79 1.21 9.50 8.31
N TYR A 80 0.64 10.04 7.23
CA TYR A 80 1.38 10.29 6.00
C TYR A 80 0.69 11.37 5.15
N TRP A 81 1.41 11.88 4.15
CA TRP A 81 0.85 12.75 3.14
C TRP A 81 0.29 11.92 1.98
N GLU A 82 -0.92 12.21 1.58
CA GLU A 82 -1.51 11.57 0.41
C GLU A 82 -1.77 12.63 -0.65
N THR A 83 -1.18 12.43 -1.83
CA THR A 83 -1.42 13.26 -3.01
C THR A 83 -2.45 12.55 -3.88
N THR A 84 -3.52 13.26 -4.21
CA THR A 84 -4.58 12.78 -5.09
C THR A 84 -4.74 13.75 -6.26
N LYS A 85 -5.69 13.50 -7.15
CA LYS A 85 -5.97 14.42 -8.25
C LYS A 85 -6.50 15.77 -7.77
N THR A 86 -7.02 15.85 -6.55
CA THR A 86 -7.59 17.07 -6.00
C THR A 86 -6.65 17.82 -5.07
N GLY A 87 -5.49 17.25 -4.75
CA GLY A 87 -4.52 17.95 -3.92
C GLY A 87 -3.75 17.00 -3.01
N LYS A 88 -3.00 17.60 -2.09
CA LYS A 88 -2.16 16.91 -1.13
C LYS A 88 -2.74 17.09 0.26
N PHE A 89 -2.94 15.98 0.96
CA PHE A 89 -3.63 15.97 2.25
C PHE A 89 -2.82 15.23 3.30
N TRP A 90 -2.78 15.80 4.48
CA TRP A 90 -2.21 15.09 5.64
C TRP A 90 -3.23 14.12 6.21
N ARG A 91 -2.85 12.86 6.34
CA ARG A 91 -3.69 11.80 6.90
C ARG A 91 -3.12 11.38 8.25
N PRO A 92 -3.73 11.84 9.36
CA PRO A 92 -3.22 11.55 10.69
C PRO A 92 -3.61 10.16 11.19
N PRO A 93 -3.00 9.70 12.29
CA PRO A 93 -3.50 8.50 12.98
C PRO A 93 -5.00 8.64 13.31
N GLY A 94 -5.74 7.56 13.13
CA GLY A 94 -7.19 7.56 13.28
C GLY A 94 -7.96 7.84 11.99
N TYR A 95 -7.26 8.28 10.94
CA TYR A 95 -7.89 8.51 9.65
C TYR A 95 -8.38 7.19 9.05
N VAL A 96 -9.62 7.19 8.54
CA VAL A 96 -10.21 6.09 7.80
C VAL A 96 -10.52 6.57 6.40
N GLY A 97 -9.93 5.93 5.39
CA GLY A 97 -10.15 6.29 4.00
C GLY A 97 -10.69 5.13 3.20
N PHE A 98 -11.62 5.43 2.29
CA PHE A 98 -12.10 4.49 1.29
C PHE A 98 -11.66 4.98 -0.08
N ARG A 99 -11.11 4.07 -0.90
CA ARG A 99 -10.66 4.41 -2.25
C ARG A 99 -11.14 3.36 -3.24
N SER A 100 -11.63 3.82 -4.38
CA SER A 100 -11.96 2.92 -5.47
C SER A 100 -10.69 2.42 -6.16
N ALA A 101 -10.80 1.33 -6.92
CA ALA A 101 -9.67 0.77 -7.64
C ALA A 101 -9.12 1.73 -8.71
N ASN A 102 -9.92 2.70 -9.14
CA ASN A 102 -9.53 3.66 -10.17
C ASN A 102 -9.02 4.98 -9.59
N ASN A 103 -8.95 5.09 -8.26
CA ASN A 103 -8.47 6.29 -7.62
C ASN A 103 -6.95 6.32 -7.65
N PHE A 104 -6.39 7.39 -8.20
CA PHE A 104 -4.94 7.57 -8.25
C PHE A 104 -4.46 8.33 -7.04
N HIS A 105 -3.40 7.85 -6.43
CA HIS A 105 -2.79 8.52 -5.29
C HIS A 105 -1.30 8.20 -5.19
N ARG A 106 -0.64 8.96 -4.34
CA ARG A 106 0.74 8.75 -3.95
C ARG A 106 0.86 9.02 -2.47
N VAL A 107 1.62 8.18 -1.78
CA VAL A 107 1.89 8.34 -0.34
C VAL A 107 3.32 8.80 -0.14
N ASP A 108 3.49 9.88 0.63
CA ASP A 108 4.79 10.38 1.04
C ASP A 108 4.85 10.39 2.57
N LEU A 109 5.95 9.91 3.12
CA LEU A 109 6.14 9.80 4.56
C LEU A 109 6.85 11.03 5.11
N LYS A 110 6.59 11.35 6.37
CA LYS A 110 7.46 12.27 7.08
C LYS A 110 8.81 11.61 7.31
N PRO A 111 9.92 12.37 7.31
CA PRO A 111 11.23 11.81 7.60
C PRO A 111 11.21 11.01 8.91
N GLU A 112 11.89 9.88 8.90
CA GLU A 112 12.06 9.03 10.09
C GLU A 112 10.78 8.48 10.69
N THR A 113 9.68 8.48 9.94
CA THR A 113 8.43 7.86 10.40
C THR A 113 8.16 6.57 9.64
N LYS A 114 7.52 5.64 10.33
CA LYS A 114 7.09 4.36 9.75
C LYS A 114 5.60 4.18 10.07
N PRO A 115 4.73 4.75 9.24
CA PRO A 115 3.30 4.63 9.47
C PRO A 115 2.83 3.19 9.51
N LEU A 116 1.90 2.92 10.40
CA LEU A 116 1.28 1.61 10.54
C LEU A 116 -0.19 1.75 10.18
N THR A 117 -0.65 0.94 9.22
CA THR A 117 -2.03 1.00 8.74
C THR A 117 -2.66 -0.39 8.71
N ILE A 118 -3.99 -0.43 8.90
CA ILE A 118 -4.78 -1.58 8.50
C ILE A 118 -5.23 -1.31 7.08
N PHE A 119 -5.02 -2.28 6.20
CA PHE A 119 -5.36 -2.18 4.79
C PHE A 119 -6.31 -3.32 4.44
N ILE A 120 -7.50 -2.97 3.95
CA ILE A 120 -8.54 -3.94 3.65
C ILE A 120 -8.86 -3.84 2.16
N PRO A 121 -8.18 -4.65 1.31
CA PRO A 121 -8.50 -4.67 -0.11
C PRO A 121 -9.83 -5.39 -0.36
N GLY A 122 -10.60 -4.86 -1.27
CA GLY A 122 -11.89 -5.40 -1.66
C GLY A 122 -11.81 -6.34 -2.87
N PRO A 123 -12.91 -6.44 -3.65
CA PRO A 123 -12.96 -7.37 -4.77
C PRO A 123 -11.95 -7.08 -5.86
N PHE A 124 -11.43 -8.13 -6.48
CA PHE A 124 -10.55 -8.02 -7.64
C PHE A 124 -11.31 -7.60 -8.90
N GLY A 125 -10.56 -7.16 -9.90
CA GLY A 125 -11.10 -6.96 -11.24
C GLY A 125 -11.81 -5.63 -11.47
N LEU A 126 -11.77 -4.71 -10.51
CA LEU A 126 -12.44 -3.42 -10.62
C LEU A 126 -11.53 -2.30 -11.14
N ARG A 127 -10.23 -2.55 -11.24
CA ARG A 127 -9.30 -1.56 -11.79
C ARG A 127 -9.41 -1.48 -13.30
N LYS A 128 -9.46 -0.25 -13.79
CA LYS A 128 -9.46 0.02 -15.23
C LYS A 128 -8.26 0.89 -15.57
N GLY A 129 -7.63 0.61 -16.69
CA GLY A 129 -6.53 1.41 -17.18
C GLY A 129 -5.21 1.11 -16.52
N GLN A 130 -4.30 2.09 -16.57
CA GLN A 130 -2.95 1.90 -16.10
C GLN A 130 -2.84 1.99 -14.59
N ARG A 131 -1.79 1.38 -14.09
CA ARG A 131 -1.51 1.35 -12.66
C ARG A 131 -0.90 2.64 -12.15
N SER A 132 -0.12 3.32 -12.97
CA SER A 132 0.64 4.49 -12.55
C SER A 132 0.69 5.51 -13.67
N GLU A 133 0.69 6.80 -13.28
CA GLU A 133 0.89 7.88 -14.25
C GLU A 133 2.25 7.84 -14.90
N TYR A 134 3.27 7.49 -14.14
CA TYR A 134 4.62 7.38 -14.66
C TYR A 134 4.92 5.99 -15.16
N GLY A 135 4.15 5.04 -14.73
CA GLY A 135 4.38 3.66 -15.03
C GLY A 135 4.16 3.35 -16.46
N LYS A 136 4.64 2.25 -16.83
CA LYS A 136 4.38 1.76 -18.13
C LYS A 136 2.92 1.41 -18.23
N LYS A 137 2.43 1.66 -19.38
CA LYS A 137 1.15 1.19 -19.67
C LYS A 137 1.05 -0.28 -19.41
N ILE A 138 0.05 -0.65 -18.84
CA ILE A 138 -0.17 -2.00 -18.42
C ILE A 138 -1.03 -2.73 -19.43
#